data_cadaa17ed3ec935d3e60280f4fe35c63
#
_entry.id   cadaa17ed3ec935d3e60280f4fe35c63
#
_cell.length_a   1.000
_cell.length_b   1.000
_cell.length_c   1.000
_cell.angle_alpha   90.00
_cell.angle_beta   90.00
_cell.angle_gamma   90.00
#
_symmetry.space_group_name_H-M   'P 1'
#
loop_
_entity.id
_entity.type
_entity.pdbx_description
1 polymer ?
#
loop_
_entity_poly.entity_id
_entity_poly.type
_entity_poly.pdbx_seq_one_letter_code
_entity_poly.pdbx_strand_id
1 'polypeptide(L)'
;MKNYRLFLLLIILLVIAFMADIAIGSVNLSIRDVWDTLTGGSDNLIYREIIINHRLPKALTAILAGASLSVAGVLMQTLFHNPLAGPDVLGVTSGASLGVALLTLGTSSLPLWLIAGWGQVTAAIIGAIGVLLLAIIVSIKIPQTVSLLIIGMMFGNFAGAIVSILQSMSNPDTLKLFITWTFGSLSSVGWEQMSVMAPVIACGILTALLLQKQLNILLLGKNYANGLGVSVIRLRLWIILATALLAGTSTAFTGPIAFIGITMPHVARGLFGSPNHRIILPGSILCGAITLLICDLISQMPGMQGTLPINAVTALFGSPVIVWIIFRNSYLK
;
A
#
# COMPACT_ATOMS: atom_id res chain seq x y z
N MET A 1 23.99 -15.11 -10.95
CA MET A 1 24.14 -14.10 -12.02
C MET A 1 22.79 -13.61 -12.56
N LYS A 2 21.78 -14.47 -12.80
CA LYS A 2 20.46 -14.08 -13.36
C LYS A 2 19.72 -13.07 -12.48
N ASN A 3 19.66 -13.28 -11.17
CA ASN A 3 18.92 -12.40 -10.25
C ASN A 3 19.53 -10.99 -10.16
N TYR A 4 20.86 -10.86 -10.18
CA TYR A 4 21.52 -9.55 -10.12
C TYR A 4 21.17 -8.68 -11.35
N ARG A 5 21.16 -9.27 -12.53
CA ARG A 5 20.76 -8.56 -13.77
C ARG A 5 19.30 -8.10 -13.72
N LEU A 6 18.41 -8.92 -13.14
CA LEU A 6 17.01 -8.53 -12.95
C LEU A 6 16.83 -7.38 -11.95
N PHE A 7 17.57 -7.41 -10.84
CA PHE A 7 17.55 -6.29 -9.89
C PHE A 7 18.06 -5.00 -10.54
N LEU A 8 19.16 -5.06 -11.29
CA LEU A 8 19.69 -3.90 -12.00
C LEU A 8 18.66 -3.34 -12.99
N LEU A 9 18.01 -4.20 -13.77
CA LEU A 9 16.96 -3.82 -14.70
C LEU A 9 15.78 -3.15 -13.99
N LEU A 10 15.32 -3.70 -12.87
CA LEU A 10 14.23 -3.11 -12.09
C LEU A 10 14.64 -1.74 -11.49
N ILE A 11 15.89 -1.58 -11.04
CA ILE A 11 16.37 -0.29 -10.54
C ILE A 11 16.40 0.74 -11.67
N ILE A 12 16.88 0.38 -12.85
CA ILE A 12 16.88 1.27 -14.03
C ILE A 12 15.43 1.66 -14.38
N LEU A 13 14.51 0.69 -14.40
CA LEU A 13 13.10 0.94 -14.69
C LEU A 13 12.44 1.83 -13.63
N LEU A 14 12.80 1.66 -12.36
CA LEU A 14 12.35 2.53 -11.26
C LEU A 14 12.80 3.98 -11.49
N VAL A 15 14.06 4.19 -11.84
CA VAL A 15 14.61 5.54 -12.12
C VAL A 15 13.90 6.16 -13.32
N ILE A 16 13.69 5.40 -14.39
CA ILE A 16 12.99 5.88 -15.58
C ILE A 16 11.54 6.25 -15.23
N ALA A 17 10.82 5.38 -14.52
CA ALA A 17 9.44 5.64 -14.10
C ALA A 17 9.35 6.87 -13.17
N PHE A 18 10.29 7.02 -12.24
CA PHE A 18 10.36 8.17 -11.34
C PHE A 18 10.61 9.48 -12.08
N MET A 19 11.57 9.51 -13.00
CA MET A 19 11.84 10.70 -13.83
C MET A 19 10.66 11.03 -14.74
N ALA A 20 10.00 10.02 -15.30
CA ALA A 20 8.80 10.22 -16.11
C ALA A 20 7.65 10.79 -15.29
N ASP A 21 7.43 10.31 -14.07
CA ASP A 21 6.37 10.77 -13.16
C ASP A 21 6.57 12.24 -12.74
N ILE A 22 7.83 12.65 -12.53
CA ILE A 22 8.14 14.06 -12.25
C ILE A 22 8.01 14.94 -13.51
N ALA A 23 8.34 14.44 -14.71
CA ALA A 23 8.30 15.22 -15.95
C ALA A 23 6.87 15.38 -16.50
N ILE A 24 6.06 14.32 -16.43
CA ILE A 24 4.71 14.28 -17.02
C ILE A 24 3.67 14.74 -15.97
N GLY A 25 2.69 15.54 -16.40
CA GLY A 25 1.60 16.01 -15.55
C GLY A 25 0.81 17.11 -16.24
N SER A 26 0.00 17.87 -15.50
CA SER A 26 -0.81 18.98 -16.04
C SER A 26 0.01 20.05 -16.77
N VAL A 27 1.26 20.23 -16.36
CA VAL A 27 2.26 21.08 -17.05
C VAL A 27 3.35 20.15 -17.55
N ASN A 28 3.57 20.11 -18.86
CA ASN A 28 4.66 19.32 -19.45
C ASN A 28 5.99 20.03 -19.20
N LEU A 29 6.88 19.38 -18.46
CA LEU A 29 8.23 19.86 -18.19
C LEU A 29 9.23 19.02 -18.98
N SER A 30 10.25 19.67 -19.56
CA SER A 30 11.32 18.90 -20.20
C SER A 30 12.15 18.16 -19.13
N ILE A 31 12.73 17.02 -19.49
CA ILE A 31 13.62 16.26 -18.60
C ILE A 31 14.80 17.14 -18.16
N ARG A 32 15.24 18.07 -19.00
CA ARG A 32 16.29 19.04 -18.69
C ARG A 32 15.85 19.99 -17.58
N ASP A 33 14.64 20.56 -17.67
CA ASP A 33 14.10 21.47 -16.64
C ASP A 33 13.95 20.77 -15.30
N VAL A 34 13.52 19.48 -15.32
CA VAL A 34 13.44 18.65 -14.13
C VAL A 34 14.83 18.44 -13.51
N TRP A 35 15.83 18.08 -14.33
CA TRP A 35 17.19 17.87 -13.86
C TRP A 35 17.82 19.14 -13.31
N ASP A 36 17.72 20.24 -14.05
CA ASP A 36 18.26 21.56 -13.64
C ASP A 36 17.61 22.02 -12.33
N THR A 37 16.31 21.79 -12.15
CA THR A 37 15.62 22.13 -10.91
C THR A 37 16.06 21.26 -9.73
N LEU A 38 16.21 19.95 -9.94
CA LEU A 38 16.64 19.01 -8.87
C LEU A 38 18.09 19.25 -8.45
N THR A 39 18.94 19.70 -9.38
CA THR A 39 20.37 20.03 -9.11
C THR A 39 20.59 21.47 -8.62
N GLY A 40 19.53 22.27 -8.52
CA GLY A 40 19.61 23.65 -8.05
C GLY A 40 20.03 24.67 -9.12
N GLY A 41 20.09 24.26 -10.39
CA GLY A 41 20.48 25.11 -11.53
C GLY A 41 19.35 25.90 -12.17
N SER A 42 18.12 25.73 -11.73
CA SER A 42 16.97 26.44 -12.33
C SER A 42 16.62 27.70 -11.54
N ASP A 43 16.62 28.85 -12.21
CA ASP A 43 16.15 30.14 -11.67
C ASP A 43 14.62 30.31 -11.76
N ASN A 44 13.91 29.36 -12.36
CA ASN A 44 12.45 29.42 -12.51
C ASN A 44 11.74 28.99 -11.24
N LEU A 45 11.25 29.96 -10.46
CA LEU A 45 10.55 29.74 -9.20
C LEU A 45 9.28 28.88 -9.35
N ILE A 46 8.58 29.00 -10.49
CA ILE A 46 7.36 28.21 -10.76
C ILE A 46 7.71 26.74 -10.95
N TYR A 47 8.75 26.43 -11.73
CA TYR A 47 9.19 25.05 -11.92
C TYR A 47 9.70 24.42 -10.62
N ARG A 48 10.42 25.21 -9.80
CA ARG A 48 10.87 24.77 -8.49
C ARG A 48 9.71 24.43 -7.56
N GLU A 49 8.68 25.29 -7.54
CA GLU A 49 7.48 25.04 -6.72
C GLU A 49 6.75 23.77 -7.17
N ILE A 50 6.51 23.60 -8.47
CA ILE A 50 5.82 22.44 -9.03
C ILE A 50 6.61 21.14 -8.76
N ILE A 51 7.92 21.16 -9.01
CA ILE A 51 8.74 19.94 -8.93
C ILE A 51 9.01 19.59 -7.47
N ILE A 52 9.52 20.51 -6.66
CA ILE A 52 9.99 20.21 -5.30
C ILE A 52 8.84 20.07 -4.32
N ASN A 53 7.82 20.95 -4.40
CA ASN A 53 6.77 20.96 -3.38
C ASN A 53 5.54 20.11 -3.73
N HIS A 54 5.36 19.74 -5.01
CA HIS A 54 4.21 18.94 -5.43
C HIS A 54 4.60 17.60 -6.05
N ARG A 55 5.41 17.58 -7.13
CA ARG A 55 5.67 16.34 -7.87
C ARG A 55 6.62 15.39 -7.16
N LEU A 56 7.66 15.91 -6.54
CA LEU A 56 8.64 15.08 -5.84
C LEU A 56 8.05 14.36 -4.63
N PRO A 57 7.30 15.02 -3.72
CA PRO A 57 6.62 14.31 -2.62
C PRO A 57 5.62 13.27 -3.14
N LYS A 58 4.87 13.58 -4.20
CA LYS A 58 3.92 12.67 -4.81
C LYS A 58 4.60 11.42 -5.38
N ALA A 59 5.66 11.56 -6.16
CA ALA A 59 6.44 10.45 -6.73
C ALA A 59 7.08 9.58 -5.63
N LEU A 60 7.61 10.21 -4.56
CA LEU A 60 8.12 9.49 -3.40
C LEU A 60 7.01 8.75 -2.65
N THR A 61 5.82 9.34 -2.56
CA THR A 61 4.64 8.68 -1.98
C THR A 61 4.26 7.45 -2.79
N ALA A 62 4.29 7.52 -4.13
CA ALA A 62 4.05 6.37 -5.00
C ALA A 62 5.06 5.24 -4.74
N ILE A 63 6.35 5.56 -4.62
CA ILE A 63 7.39 4.58 -4.31
C ILE A 63 7.13 3.93 -2.94
N LEU A 64 6.90 4.73 -1.91
CA LEU A 64 6.70 4.25 -0.54
C LEU A 64 5.43 3.42 -0.41
N ALA A 65 4.30 3.90 -0.95
CA ALA A 65 3.03 3.19 -0.90
C ALA A 65 3.08 1.88 -1.71
N GLY A 66 3.65 1.91 -2.91
CA GLY A 66 3.83 0.71 -3.74
C GLY A 66 4.71 -0.35 -3.07
N ALA A 67 5.84 0.07 -2.52
CA ALA A 67 6.75 -0.79 -1.77
C ALA A 67 6.08 -1.37 -0.52
N SER A 68 5.43 -0.53 0.29
CA SER A 68 4.79 -0.93 1.55
C SER A 68 3.68 -1.95 1.34
N LEU A 69 2.76 -1.68 0.43
CA LEU A 69 1.64 -2.58 0.12
C LEU A 69 2.13 -3.91 -0.43
N SER A 70 3.17 -3.90 -1.29
CA SER A 70 3.74 -5.13 -1.86
C SER A 70 4.41 -5.99 -0.79
N VAL A 71 5.18 -5.40 0.13
CA VAL A 71 5.80 -6.12 1.25
C VAL A 71 4.72 -6.67 2.19
N ALA A 72 3.71 -5.85 2.54
CA ALA A 72 2.57 -6.30 3.33
C ALA A 72 1.87 -7.51 2.69
N GLY A 73 1.73 -7.50 1.36
CA GLY A 73 1.21 -8.63 0.60
C GLY A 73 2.06 -9.89 0.72
N VAL A 74 3.40 -9.79 0.58
CA VAL A 74 4.30 -10.94 0.79
C VAL A 74 4.11 -11.54 2.17
N LEU A 75 4.04 -10.70 3.20
CA LEU A 75 3.85 -11.13 4.59
C LEU A 75 2.52 -11.88 4.77
N MET A 76 1.43 -11.34 4.21
CA MET A 76 0.10 -11.96 4.32
C MET A 76 0.01 -13.27 3.54
N GLN A 77 0.51 -13.32 2.31
CA GLN A 77 0.54 -14.54 1.51
C GLN A 77 1.34 -15.65 2.20
N THR A 78 2.43 -15.29 2.86
CA THR A 78 3.25 -16.25 3.62
C THR A 78 2.55 -16.71 4.90
N LEU A 79 1.95 -15.79 5.66
CA LEU A 79 1.24 -16.10 6.91
C LEU A 79 0.05 -17.04 6.68
N PHE A 80 -0.76 -16.74 5.65
CA PHE A 80 -1.98 -17.48 5.37
C PHE A 80 -1.75 -18.69 4.46
N HIS A 81 -0.53 -18.89 3.94
CA HIS A 81 -0.24 -19.89 2.88
C HIS A 81 -1.23 -19.79 1.73
N ASN A 82 -1.68 -18.57 1.44
CA ASN A 82 -2.67 -18.28 0.42
C ASN A 82 -2.10 -17.22 -0.53
N PRO A 83 -1.90 -17.54 -1.79
CA PRO A 83 -1.36 -16.61 -2.77
C PRO A 83 -2.26 -15.40 -3.02
N LEU A 84 -3.54 -15.48 -2.72
CA LEU A 84 -4.52 -14.40 -2.91
C LEU A 84 -4.72 -13.54 -1.65
N ALA A 85 -4.00 -13.82 -0.55
CA ALA A 85 -4.09 -13.00 0.65
C ALA A 85 -3.42 -11.65 0.43
N GLY A 86 -4.19 -10.58 0.55
CA GLY A 86 -3.70 -9.20 0.56
C GLY A 86 -3.60 -8.65 1.98
N PRO A 87 -3.05 -7.44 2.15
CA PRO A 87 -3.02 -6.77 3.45
C PRO A 87 -4.42 -6.48 4.01
N ASP A 88 -5.42 -6.35 3.14
CA ASP A 88 -6.82 -6.06 3.50
C ASP A 88 -7.52 -7.21 4.24
N VAL A 89 -7.00 -8.44 4.12
CA VAL A 89 -7.56 -9.63 4.77
C VAL A 89 -7.63 -9.50 6.30
N LEU A 90 -6.75 -8.69 6.91
CA LEU A 90 -6.81 -8.40 8.34
C LEU A 90 -7.85 -7.31 8.68
N GLY A 91 -8.49 -6.69 7.68
CA GLY A 91 -9.45 -5.61 7.88
C GLY A 91 -8.83 -4.26 8.25
N VAL A 92 -7.51 -4.10 8.15
CA VAL A 92 -6.80 -2.85 8.52
C VAL A 92 -7.28 -1.67 7.67
N THR A 93 -7.41 -1.86 6.37
CA THR A 93 -7.96 -0.85 5.44
C THR A 93 -9.42 -0.51 5.75
N SER A 94 -10.23 -1.52 6.08
CA SER A 94 -11.64 -1.31 6.49
C SER A 94 -11.73 -0.55 7.81
N GLY A 95 -10.82 -0.84 8.75
CA GLY A 95 -10.69 -0.09 10.00
C GLY A 95 -10.32 1.38 9.77
N ALA A 96 -9.35 1.64 8.90
CA ALA A 96 -8.98 2.99 8.50
C ALA A 96 -10.18 3.73 7.88
N SER A 97 -10.91 3.07 6.95
CA SER A 97 -12.11 3.64 6.33
C SER A 97 -13.22 3.94 7.34
N LEU A 98 -13.41 3.05 8.32
CA LEU A 98 -14.37 3.27 9.41
C LEU A 98 -13.98 4.47 10.27
N GLY A 99 -12.70 4.60 10.61
CA GLY A 99 -12.18 5.75 11.36
C GLY A 99 -12.45 7.09 10.64
N VAL A 100 -12.13 7.14 9.34
CA VAL A 100 -12.40 8.33 8.52
C VAL A 100 -13.92 8.57 8.38
N ALA A 101 -14.72 7.54 8.18
CA ALA A 101 -16.18 7.68 8.10
C ALA A 101 -16.77 8.22 9.38
N LEU A 102 -16.35 7.74 10.55
CA LEU A 102 -16.79 8.27 11.85
C LEU A 102 -16.45 9.75 12.02
N LEU A 103 -15.26 10.17 11.58
CA LEU A 103 -14.87 11.58 11.63
C LEU A 103 -15.64 12.42 10.61
N THR A 104 -15.72 12.00 9.35
CA THR A 104 -16.25 12.84 8.27
C THR A 104 -17.78 12.79 8.17
N LEU A 105 -18.38 11.63 8.41
CA LEU A 105 -19.83 11.41 8.25
C LEU A 105 -20.57 11.44 9.59
N GLY A 106 -19.91 11.01 10.67
CA GLY A 106 -20.52 10.93 12.01
C GLY A 106 -20.62 12.28 12.73
N THR A 107 -19.93 13.32 12.26
CA THR A 107 -19.88 14.62 12.93
C THR A 107 -20.31 15.75 12.00
N SER A 108 -21.58 16.11 12.04
CA SER A 108 -22.17 17.15 11.17
C SER A 108 -21.75 18.58 11.50
N SER A 109 -21.03 18.81 12.60
CA SER A 109 -20.73 20.16 13.15
C SER A 109 -19.25 20.48 13.29
N LEU A 110 -18.34 19.60 12.91
CA LEU A 110 -16.91 19.87 12.98
C LEU A 110 -16.46 20.77 11.82
N PRO A 111 -15.52 21.71 12.06
CA PRO A 111 -14.97 22.55 11.01
C PRO A 111 -14.14 21.75 10.02
N LEU A 112 -14.16 22.15 8.74
CA LEU A 112 -13.49 21.47 7.62
C LEU A 112 -11.99 21.23 7.85
N TRP A 113 -11.29 22.15 8.52
CA TRP A 113 -9.85 22.00 8.82
C TRP A 113 -9.54 20.83 9.76
N LEU A 114 -10.52 20.44 10.61
CA LEU A 114 -10.39 19.28 11.48
C LEU A 114 -10.76 17.97 10.77
N ILE A 115 -11.66 18.05 9.78
CA ILE A 115 -12.16 16.87 9.04
C ILE A 115 -11.23 16.51 7.89
N ALA A 116 -10.46 17.45 7.32
CA ALA A 116 -9.56 17.25 6.20
C ALA A 116 -8.09 17.12 6.64
N GLY A 117 -7.22 16.68 5.73
CA GLY A 117 -5.78 16.61 5.96
C GLY A 117 -5.39 15.71 7.13
N TRP A 118 -4.74 16.26 8.14
CA TRP A 118 -4.29 15.51 9.33
C TRP A 118 -5.43 14.87 10.14
N GLY A 119 -6.63 15.46 10.12
CA GLY A 119 -7.80 14.85 10.76
C GLY A 119 -8.15 13.51 10.16
N GLN A 120 -8.20 13.41 8.83
CA GLN A 120 -8.44 12.13 8.14
C GLN A 120 -7.33 11.11 8.40
N VAL A 121 -6.06 11.55 8.38
CA VAL A 121 -4.90 10.67 8.64
C VAL A 121 -4.97 10.10 10.06
N THR A 122 -5.21 10.93 11.06
CA THR A 122 -5.30 10.48 12.45
C THR A 122 -6.50 9.56 12.69
N ALA A 123 -7.65 9.86 12.12
CA ALA A 123 -8.84 9.02 12.21
C ALA A 123 -8.60 7.64 11.52
N ALA A 124 -7.96 7.63 10.35
CA ALA A 124 -7.59 6.40 9.66
C ALA A 124 -6.60 5.56 10.48
N ILE A 125 -5.60 6.19 11.08
CA ILE A 125 -4.63 5.50 11.96
C ILE A 125 -5.31 4.89 13.17
N ILE A 126 -6.20 5.65 13.85
CA ILE A 126 -6.95 5.15 15.01
C ILE A 126 -7.81 3.95 14.62
N GLY A 127 -8.53 4.04 13.50
CA GLY A 127 -9.35 2.95 12.98
C GLY A 127 -8.52 1.71 12.62
N ALA A 128 -7.37 1.90 11.96
CA ALA A 128 -6.43 0.83 11.62
C ALA A 128 -5.86 0.14 12.88
N ILE A 129 -5.46 0.92 13.89
CA ILE A 129 -4.97 0.42 15.17
C ILE A 129 -6.08 -0.37 15.90
N GLY A 130 -7.31 0.12 15.89
CA GLY A 130 -8.44 -0.59 16.50
C GLY A 130 -8.61 -2.00 15.94
N VAL A 131 -8.61 -2.14 14.61
CA VAL A 131 -8.70 -3.45 13.94
C VAL A 131 -7.44 -4.29 14.16
N LEU A 132 -6.24 -3.66 14.17
CA LEU A 132 -5.00 -4.34 14.49
C LEU A 132 -5.04 -4.99 15.89
N LEU A 133 -5.48 -4.25 16.90
CA LEU A 133 -5.61 -4.77 18.27
C LEU A 133 -6.58 -5.95 18.32
N LEU A 134 -7.71 -5.87 17.64
CA LEU A 134 -8.65 -6.98 17.49
C LEU A 134 -7.99 -8.18 16.81
N ALA A 135 -7.26 -7.97 15.71
CA ALA A 135 -6.55 -9.05 15.01
C ALA A 135 -5.48 -9.71 15.90
N ILE A 136 -4.77 -8.95 16.73
CA ILE A 136 -3.80 -9.46 17.71
C ILE A 136 -4.50 -10.31 18.78
N ILE A 137 -5.59 -9.80 19.40
CA ILE A 137 -6.35 -10.52 20.42
C ILE A 137 -6.87 -11.85 19.87
N VAL A 138 -7.46 -11.82 18.68
CA VAL A 138 -7.94 -13.01 17.98
C VAL A 138 -6.80 -13.97 17.67
N SER A 139 -5.67 -13.46 17.19
CA SER A 139 -4.50 -14.27 16.82
C SER A 139 -3.89 -15.02 18.02
N ILE A 140 -3.96 -14.46 19.23
CA ILE A 140 -3.49 -15.10 20.45
C ILE A 140 -4.46 -16.21 20.88
N LYS A 141 -5.77 -15.95 20.81
CA LYS A 141 -6.81 -16.89 21.25
C LYS A 141 -7.07 -18.02 20.25
N ILE A 142 -6.93 -17.76 18.97
CA ILE A 142 -7.26 -18.69 17.88
C ILE A 142 -5.98 -19.05 17.11
N PRO A 143 -5.39 -20.22 17.32
CA PRO A 143 -4.15 -20.62 16.67
C PRO A 143 -4.32 -20.97 15.18
N GLN A 144 -5.56 -21.19 14.72
CA GLN A 144 -5.87 -21.54 13.35
C GLN A 144 -5.80 -20.32 12.42
N THR A 145 -4.96 -20.40 11.40
CA THR A 145 -4.72 -19.27 10.46
C THR A 145 -5.95 -18.96 9.61
N VAL A 146 -6.70 -20.00 9.20
CA VAL A 146 -7.92 -19.84 8.40
C VAL A 146 -9.00 -19.08 9.19
N SER A 147 -9.16 -19.39 10.47
CA SER A 147 -10.11 -18.67 11.33
C SER A 147 -9.76 -17.19 11.47
N LEU A 148 -8.46 -16.87 11.59
CA LEU A 148 -8.01 -15.47 11.61
C LEU A 148 -8.37 -14.73 10.32
N LEU A 149 -8.21 -15.38 9.16
CA LEU A 149 -8.57 -14.84 7.87
C LEU A 149 -10.09 -14.56 7.79
N ILE A 150 -10.92 -15.53 8.19
CA ILE A 150 -12.38 -15.38 8.18
C ILE A 150 -12.82 -14.23 9.10
N ILE A 151 -12.26 -14.18 10.31
CA ILE A 151 -12.60 -13.12 11.27
C ILE A 151 -12.18 -11.74 10.75
N GLY A 152 -10.99 -11.62 10.13
CA GLY A 152 -10.57 -10.37 9.50
C GLY A 152 -11.53 -9.90 8.40
N MET A 153 -11.99 -10.82 7.55
CA MET A 153 -13.01 -10.50 6.52
C MET A 153 -14.35 -10.12 7.15
N MET A 154 -14.78 -10.78 8.22
CA MET A 154 -16.03 -10.43 8.93
C MET A 154 -15.95 -9.05 9.57
N PHE A 155 -14.81 -8.68 10.16
CA PHE A 155 -14.59 -7.30 10.63
C PHE A 155 -14.63 -6.29 9.50
N GLY A 156 -14.04 -6.60 8.34
CA GLY A 156 -14.12 -5.76 7.15
C GLY A 156 -15.56 -5.50 6.73
N ASN A 157 -16.37 -6.56 6.64
CA ASN A 157 -17.80 -6.48 6.29
C ASN A 157 -18.59 -5.69 7.34
N PHE A 158 -18.33 -5.91 8.63
CA PHE A 158 -18.99 -5.19 9.72
C PHE A 158 -18.66 -3.69 9.68
N ALA A 159 -17.38 -3.33 9.50
CA ALA A 159 -16.97 -1.95 9.32
C ALA A 159 -17.63 -1.32 8.09
N GLY A 160 -17.68 -2.05 6.97
CA GLY A 160 -18.36 -1.61 5.73
C GLY A 160 -19.86 -1.36 5.93
N ALA A 161 -20.55 -2.19 6.71
CA ALA A 161 -21.96 -1.99 7.05
C ALA A 161 -22.18 -0.70 7.86
N ILE A 162 -21.32 -0.43 8.86
CA ILE A 162 -21.40 0.83 9.62
C ILE A 162 -21.14 2.03 8.71
N VAL A 163 -20.12 1.95 7.85
CA VAL A 163 -19.82 3.01 6.87
C VAL A 163 -21.02 3.28 5.98
N SER A 164 -21.70 2.23 5.47
CA SER A 164 -22.89 2.38 4.63
C SER A 164 -24.06 3.06 5.36
N ILE A 165 -24.26 2.75 6.64
CA ILE A 165 -25.28 3.43 7.48
C ILE A 165 -24.91 4.91 7.62
N LEU A 166 -23.66 5.23 7.95
CA LEU A 166 -23.22 6.63 8.08
C LEU A 166 -23.39 7.39 6.77
N GLN A 167 -23.05 6.78 5.63
CA GLN A 167 -23.25 7.39 4.31
C GLN A 167 -24.72 7.73 4.03
N SER A 168 -25.64 6.83 4.40
CA SER A 168 -27.08 7.04 4.16
C SER A 168 -27.68 8.18 5.00
N MET A 169 -27.04 8.53 6.10
CA MET A 169 -27.47 9.59 7.03
C MET A 169 -26.72 10.91 6.87
N SER A 170 -25.73 10.96 5.97
CA SER A 170 -24.80 12.08 5.85
C SER A 170 -25.26 13.16 4.88
N ASN A 171 -24.78 14.39 5.08
CA ASN A 171 -24.98 15.49 4.16
C ASN A 171 -24.14 15.30 2.87
N PRO A 172 -24.59 15.83 1.71
CA PRO A 172 -23.87 15.69 0.43
C PRO A 172 -22.42 16.15 0.47
N ASP A 173 -22.10 17.22 1.19
CA ASP A 173 -20.72 17.77 1.25
C ASP A 173 -19.77 16.85 2.02
N THR A 174 -20.17 16.34 3.17
CA THR A 174 -19.37 15.39 3.96
C THR A 174 -19.25 14.04 3.25
N LEU A 175 -20.32 13.60 2.59
CA LEU A 175 -20.30 12.39 1.75
C LEU A 175 -19.31 12.54 0.60
N LYS A 176 -19.28 13.69 -0.09
CA LYS A 176 -18.31 13.98 -1.15
C LYS A 176 -16.87 13.91 -0.62
N LEU A 177 -16.58 14.48 0.54
CA LEU A 177 -15.24 14.41 1.15
C LEU A 177 -14.82 12.97 1.44
N PHE A 178 -15.71 12.17 2.01
CA PHE A 178 -15.42 10.76 2.29
C PHE A 178 -15.21 9.96 0.99
N ILE A 179 -16.07 10.12 -0.01
CA ILE A 179 -15.93 9.43 -1.30
C ILE A 179 -14.61 9.82 -1.98
N THR A 180 -14.26 11.11 -1.96
CA THR A 180 -12.98 11.58 -2.54
C THR A 180 -11.78 10.92 -1.85
N TRP A 181 -11.84 10.77 -0.51
CA TRP A 181 -10.80 10.04 0.21
C TRP A 181 -10.72 8.55 -0.19
N THR A 182 -11.88 7.89 -0.41
CA THR A 182 -11.90 6.48 -0.84
C THR A 182 -11.36 6.25 -2.25
N PHE A 183 -11.29 7.26 -3.08
CA PHE A 183 -10.66 7.19 -4.40
C PHE A 183 -9.14 7.03 -4.32
N GLY A 184 -8.56 7.40 -3.20
CA GLY A 184 -7.11 7.43 -3.01
C GLY A 184 -6.45 8.61 -3.73
N SER A 185 -5.40 9.14 -3.15
CA SER A 185 -4.62 10.24 -3.74
C SER A 185 -3.17 10.18 -3.28
N LEU A 186 -2.24 10.17 -4.22
CA LEU A 186 -0.81 10.28 -3.92
C LEU A 186 -0.40 11.74 -3.71
N SER A 187 -1.16 12.69 -4.28
CA SER A 187 -0.91 14.12 -4.16
C SER A 187 -1.35 14.72 -2.81
N SER A 188 -2.03 13.94 -1.96
CA SER A 188 -2.44 14.38 -0.62
C SER A 188 -1.28 14.44 0.38
N VAL A 189 -0.13 13.86 0.04
CA VAL A 189 1.05 13.76 0.91
C VAL A 189 2.07 14.81 0.52
N GLY A 190 2.21 15.85 1.33
CA GLY A 190 3.29 16.83 1.24
C GLY A 190 4.50 16.42 2.10
N TRP A 191 5.51 17.30 2.18
CA TRP A 191 6.74 17.04 2.94
C TRP A 191 6.48 16.81 4.43
N GLU A 192 5.51 17.51 5.00
CA GLU A 192 5.14 17.37 6.39
C GLU A 192 4.60 15.96 6.69
N GLN A 193 3.65 15.48 5.89
CA GLN A 193 3.12 14.11 6.02
C GLN A 193 4.18 13.06 5.69
N MET A 194 5.04 13.33 4.70
CA MET A 194 6.15 12.46 4.30
C MET A 194 7.12 12.22 5.47
N SER A 195 7.38 13.23 6.29
CA SER A 195 8.27 13.13 7.46
C SER A 195 7.81 12.10 8.49
N VAL A 196 6.52 11.79 8.52
CA VAL A 196 5.92 10.74 9.37
C VAL A 196 5.74 9.44 8.59
N MET A 197 5.21 9.51 7.38
CA MET A 197 4.92 8.33 6.55
C MET A 197 6.18 7.51 6.24
N ALA A 198 7.26 8.17 5.81
CA ALA A 198 8.48 7.49 5.37
C ALA A 198 9.18 6.71 6.48
N PRO A 199 9.42 7.25 7.69
CA PRO A 199 10.03 6.48 8.79
C PRO A 199 9.18 5.28 9.23
N VAL A 200 7.85 5.43 9.28
CA VAL A 200 6.95 4.33 9.68
C VAL A 200 6.99 3.19 8.65
N ILE A 201 6.92 3.51 7.36
CA ILE A 201 7.06 2.52 6.29
C ILE A 201 8.44 1.88 6.30
N ALA A 202 9.50 2.66 6.49
CA ALA A 202 10.87 2.14 6.60
C ALA A 202 11.00 1.14 7.77
N CYS A 203 10.42 1.44 8.93
CA CYS A 203 10.37 0.55 10.08
C CYS A 203 9.64 -0.76 9.76
N GLY A 204 8.48 -0.68 9.08
CA GLY A 204 7.73 -1.86 8.63
C GLY A 204 8.50 -2.73 7.64
N ILE A 205 9.15 -2.11 6.64
CA ILE A 205 10.01 -2.82 5.68
C ILE A 205 11.20 -3.46 6.37
N LEU A 206 11.89 -2.72 7.25
CA LEU A 206 13.01 -3.25 8.02
C LEU A 206 12.60 -4.46 8.85
N THR A 207 11.46 -4.38 9.52
CA THR A 207 10.89 -5.51 10.27
C THR A 207 10.67 -6.72 9.36
N ALA A 208 10.07 -6.55 8.18
CA ALA A 208 9.89 -7.62 7.20
C ALA A 208 11.21 -8.23 6.72
N LEU A 209 12.23 -7.39 6.48
CA LEU A 209 13.56 -7.82 6.08
C LEU A 209 14.27 -8.61 7.19
N LEU A 210 14.12 -8.25 8.45
CA LEU A 210 14.66 -8.99 9.60
C LEU A 210 14.01 -10.37 9.76
N LEU A 211 12.74 -10.50 9.37
CA LEU A 211 11.99 -11.74 9.45
C LEU A 211 12.25 -12.73 8.30
N GLN A 212 13.04 -12.40 7.28
CA GLN A 212 13.24 -13.22 6.06
C GLN A 212 13.57 -14.70 6.34
N LYS A 213 14.46 -14.95 7.32
CA LYS A 213 14.85 -16.32 7.66
C LYS A 213 13.67 -17.11 8.23
N GLN A 214 12.93 -16.50 9.15
CA GLN A 214 11.77 -17.11 9.80
C GLN A 214 10.61 -17.31 8.80
N LEU A 215 10.42 -16.37 7.89
CA LEU A 215 9.44 -16.48 6.80
C LEU A 215 9.78 -17.63 5.85
N ASN A 216 11.06 -17.82 5.51
CA ASN A 216 11.48 -18.97 4.68
C ASN A 216 11.24 -20.31 5.40
N ILE A 217 11.48 -20.37 6.70
CA ILE A 217 11.20 -21.56 7.51
C ILE A 217 9.68 -21.82 7.57
N LEU A 218 8.86 -20.76 7.70
CA LEU A 218 7.41 -20.89 7.73
C LEU A 218 6.83 -21.49 6.45
N LEU A 219 7.47 -21.28 5.28
CA LEU A 219 7.06 -21.92 4.01
C LEU A 219 7.08 -23.45 4.07
N LEU A 220 7.91 -24.05 4.93
CA LEU A 220 7.98 -25.50 5.12
C LEU A 220 6.81 -26.05 5.96
N GLY A 221 5.99 -25.14 6.51
CA GLY A 221 4.84 -25.48 7.34
C GLY A 221 5.09 -25.27 8.84
N LYS A 222 4.00 -25.10 9.60
CA LYS A 222 4.03 -24.74 11.02
C LYS A 222 4.76 -25.76 11.90
N ASN A 223 4.57 -27.05 11.63
CA ASN A 223 5.17 -28.13 12.43
C ASN A 223 6.70 -28.14 12.24
N TYR A 224 7.17 -27.96 11.01
CA TYR A 224 8.60 -27.85 10.72
C TYR A 224 9.19 -26.58 11.35
N ALA A 225 8.49 -25.46 11.27
CA ALA A 225 8.93 -24.20 11.86
C ALA A 225 9.13 -24.32 13.37
N ASN A 226 8.18 -24.96 14.08
CA ASN A 226 8.30 -25.20 15.51
C ASN A 226 9.47 -26.16 15.83
N GLY A 227 9.67 -27.23 15.05
CA GLY A 227 10.79 -28.17 15.21
C GLY A 227 12.16 -27.52 15.00
N LEU A 228 12.24 -26.48 14.17
CA LEU A 228 13.44 -25.68 13.93
C LEU A 228 13.60 -24.51 14.94
N GLY A 229 12.80 -24.46 16.00
CA GLY A 229 12.90 -23.46 17.07
C GLY A 229 12.25 -22.11 16.77
N VAL A 230 11.50 -21.99 15.66
CA VAL A 230 10.77 -20.76 15.34
C VAL A 230 9.44 -20.75 16.09
N SER A 231 9.25 -19.80 17.00
CA SER A 231 7.95 -19.58 17.64
C SER A 231 6.95 -18.99 16.64
N VAL A 232 6.09 -19.85 16.08
CA VAL A 232 5.10 -19.44 15.07
C VAL A 232 4.15 -18.36 15.61
N ILE A 233 3.80 -18.39 16.90
CA ILE A 233 2.93 -17.36 17.51
C ILE A 233 3.62 -16.01 17.51
N ARG A 234 4.87 -15.92 17.96
CA ARG A 234 5.64 -14.65 17.93
C ARG A 234 5.88 -14.15 16.52
N LEU A 235 6.20 -15.05 15.59
CA LEU A 235 6.38 -14.68 14.19
C LEU A 235 5.09 -14.11 13.60
N ARG A 236 3.93 -14.71 13.88
CA ARG A 236 2.62 -14.21 13.45
C ARG A 236 2.35 -12.79 13.97
N LEU A 237 2.63 -12.54 15.24
CA LEU A 237 2.44 -11.20 15.82
C LEU A 237 3.31 -10.15 15.12
N TRP A 238 4.58 -10.47 14.86
CA TRP A 238 5.48 -9.58 14.11
C TRP A 238 5.02 -9.34 12.67
N ILE A 239 4.51 -10.37 12.00
CA ILE A 239 3.94 -10.25 10.65
C ILE A 239 2.71 -9.32 10.67
N ILE A 240 1.78 -9.52 11.61
CA ILE A 240 0.58 -8.70 11.74
C ILE A 240 0.97 -7.24 12.02
N LEU A 241 1.90 -7.00 12.95
CA LEU A 241 2.39 -5.67 13.28
C LEU A 241 3.06 -4.98 12.07
N ALA A 242 3.97 -5.67 11.38
CA ALA A 242 4.63 -5.14 10.19
C ALA A 242 3.63 -4.83 9.09
N THR A 243 2.64 -5.70 8.86
CA THR A 243 1.59 -5.46 7.86
C THR A 243 0.74 -4.25 8.20
N ALA A 244 0.38 -4.09 9.47
CA ALA A 244 -0.40 -2.94 9.92
C ALA A 244 0.40 -1.62 9.79
N LEU A 245 1.68 -1.62 10.14
CA LEU A 245 2.56 -0.47 9.91
C LEU A 245 2.64 -0.13 8.42
N LEU A 246 2.76 -1.11 7.55
CA LEU A 246 2.90 -0.91 6.11
C LEU A 246 1.58 -0.51 5.45
N ALA A 247 0.55 -1.34 5.57
CA ALA A 247 -0.72 -1.11 4.90
C ALA A 247 -1.56 -0.03 5.60
N GLY A 248 -1.55 0.00 6.93
CA GLY A 248 -2.28 1.02 7.70
C GLY A 248 -1.75 2.42 7.44
N THR A 249 -0.43 2.61 7.46
CA THR A 249 0.18 3.90 7.13
C THR A 249 -0.09 4.29 5.69
N SER A 250 0.14 3.39 4.73
CA SER A 250 -0.16 3.69 3.32
C SER A 250 -1.61 4.15 3.18
N THR A 251 -2.59 3.38 3.68
CA THR A 251 -4.01 3.72 3.59
C THR A 251 -4.36 5.03 4.30
N ALA A 252 -3.77 5.30 5.46
CA ALA A 252 -4.05 6.52 6.21
C ALA A 252 -3.64 7.80 5.46
N PHE A 253 -2.50 7.77 4.78
CA PHE A 253 -1.97 8.93 4.08
C PHE A 253 -2.46 9.07 2.64
N THR A 254 -2.66 7.95 1.93
CA THR A 254 -3.03 7.97 0.49
C THR A 254 -4.47 7.56 0.23
N GLY A 255 -5.23 7.20 1.25
CA GLY A 255 -6.48 6.47 1.05
C GLY A 255 -6.26 5.01 0.64
N PRO A 256 -7.33 4.24 0.45
CA PRO A 256 -7.23 2.84 0.07
C PRO A 256 -6.67 2.67 -1.36
N ILE A 257 -5.65 1.81 -1.52
CA ILE A 257 -5.08 1.42 -2.81
C ILE A 257 -5.18 -0.10 -2.92
N ALA A 258 -5.99 -0.59 -3.85
CA ALA A 258 -6.25 -2.00 -4.02
C ALA A 258 -5.23 -2.69 -4.94
N PHE A 259 -5.21 -4.02 -4.89
CA PHE A 259 -4.53 -4.94 -5.79
C PHE A 259 -2.99 -4.95 -5.75
N ILE A 260 -2.30 -3.85 -5.47
CA ILE A 260 -0.82 -3.80 -5.44
C ILE A 260 -0.26 -4.87 -4.48
N GLY A 261 -0.83 -4.96 -3.27
CA GLY A 261 -0.38 -5.93 -2.26
C GLY A 261 -0.59 -7.40 -2.66
N ILE A 262 -1.59 -7.69 -3.47
CA ILE A 262 -1.83 -9.06 -3.94
C ILE A 262 -0.97 -9.37 -5.16
N THR A 263 -0.93 -8.45 -6.13
CA THR A 263 -0.38 -8.68 -7.46
C THR A 263 1.14 -8.65 -7.50
N MET A 264 1.77 -7.66 -6.85
CA MET A 264 3.22 -7.45 -6.98
C MET A 264 4.08 -8.56 -6.39
N PRO A 265 3.72 -9.21 -5.27
CA PRO A 265 4.42 -10.42 -4.84
C PRO A 265 4.41 -11.54 -5.88
N HIS A 266 3.33 -11.68 -6.65
CA HIS A 266 3.24 -12.66 -7.72
C HIS A 266 4.14 -12.30 -8.91
N VAL A 267 4.12 -11.04 -9.32
CA VAL A 267 5.00 -10.54 -10.38
C VAL A 267 6.46 -10.79 -9.99
N ALA A 268 6.85 -10.47 -8.75
CA ALA A 268 8.20 -10.72 -8.25
C ALA A 268 8.55 -12.21 -8.28
N ARG A 269 7.66 -13.11 -7.80
CA ARG A 269 7.90 -14.56 -7.88
C ARG A 269 8.03 -15.05 -9.32
N GLY A 270 7.21 -14.53 -10.22
CA GLY A 270 7.26 -14.88 -11.66
C GLY A 270 8.57 -14.45 -12.32
N LEU A 271 9.06 -13.25 -12.02
CA LEU A 271 10.30 -12.70 -12.57
C LEU A 271 11.55 -13.43 -12.05
N PHE A 272 11.62 -13.62 -10.73
CA PHE A 272 12.80 -14.21 -10.10
C PHE A 272 12.80 -15.75 -10.07
N GLY A 273 11.64 -16.39 -10.24
CA GLY A 273 11.51 -17.85 -10.22
C GLY A 273 11.92 -18.47 -8.87
N SER A 274 11.76 -17.75 -7.77
CA SER A 274 12.23 -18.18 -6.44
C SER A 274 11.19 -17.90 -5.37
N PRO A 275 10.95 -18.81 -4.41
CA PRO A 275 10.12 -18.54 -3.24
C PRO A 275 10.89 -17.87 -2.08
N ASN A 276 12.21 -17.70 -2.20
CA ASN A 276 13.08 -17.22 -1.12
C ASN A 276 12.82 -15.75 -0.80
N HIS A 277 12.44 -15.44 0.44
CA HIS A 277 12.12 -14.08 0.89
C HIS A 277 13.30 -13.10 0.80
N ARG A 278 14.55 -13.58 0.79
CA ARG A 278 15.72 -12.71 0.53
C ARG A 278 15.68 -12.09 -0.87
N ILE A 279 15.00 -12.72 -1.81
CA ILE A 279 14.87 -12.26 -3.19
C ILE A 279 13.49 -11.59 -3.38
N ILE A 280 12.44 -12.22 -2.83
CA ILE A 280 11.06 -11.81 -3.07
C ILE A 280 10.73 -10.48 -2.37
N LEU A 281 11.23 -10.24 -1.14
CA LEU A 281 10.96 -8.97 -0.46
C LEU A 281 11.55 -7.78 -1.23
N PRO A 282 12.87 -7.73 -1.57
CA PRO A 282 13.41 -6.65 -2.38
C PRO A 282 12.79 -6.59 -3.79
N GLY A 283 12.52 -7.74 -4.40
CA GLY A 283 11.86 -7.81 -5.71
C GLY A 283 10.45 -7.20 -5.68
N SER A 284 9.68 -7.50 -4.63
CA SER A 284 8.32 -6.94 -4.45
C SER A 284 8.33 -5.44 -4.15
N ILE A 285 9.32 -4.95 -3.39
CA ILE A 285 9.54 -3.51 -3.16
C ILE A 285 9.68 -2.78 -4.50
N LEU A 286 10.59 -3.26 -5.36
CA LEU A 286 10.83 -2.64 -6.66
C LEU A 286 9.62 -2.75 -7.60
N CYS A 287 9.02 -3.94 -7.70
CA CYS A 287 7.83 -4.13 -8.55
C CYS A 287 6.67 -3.24 -8.10
N GLY A 288 6.42 -3.14 -6.80
CA GLY A 288 5.36 -2.31 -6.26
C GLY A 288 5.57 -0.83 -6.50
N ALA A 289 6.78 -0.33 -6.23
CA ALA A 289 7.15 1.05 -6.47
C ALA A 289 7.01 1.44 -7.95
N ILE A 290 7.55 0.62 -8.86
CA ILE A 290 7.46 0.85 -10.30
C ILE A 290 6.00 0.85 -10.76
N THR A 291 5.22 -0.14 -10.33
CA THR A 291 3.83 -0.27 -10.78
C THR A 291 2.99 0.91 -10.30
N LEU A 292 3.18 1.36 -9.06
CA LEU A 292 2.39 2.48 -8.55
C LEU A 292 2.80 3.82 -9.21
N LEU A 293 4.08 4.03 -9.54
CA LEU A 293 4.52 5.15 -10.38
C LEU A 293 3.88 5.11 -11.76
N ILE A 294 3.82 3.93 -12.42
CA ILE A 294 3.16 3.79 -13.71
C ILE A 294 1.66 4.06 -13.60
N CYS A 295 1.01 3.58 -12.54
CA CYS A 295 -0.41 3.87 -12.30
C CYS A 295 -0.65 5.36 -12.06
N ASP A 296 0.27 6.06 -11.38
CA ASP A 296 0.17 7.51 -11.19
C ASP A 296 0.33 8.27 -12.51
N LEU A 297 1.30 7.90 -13.34
CA LEU A 297 1.44 8.46 -14.69
C LEU A 297 0.15 8.32 -15.51
N ILE A 298 -0.50 7.16 -15.44
CA ILE A 298 -1.77 6.91 -16.13
C ILE A 298 -2.89 7.75 -15.54
N SER A 299 -2.91 7.92 -14.21
CA SER A 299 -3.93 8.72 -13.53
C SER A 299 -3.89 10.20 -13.92
N GLN A 300 -2.74 10.67 -14.42
CA GLN A 300 -2.49 12.08 -14.78
C GLN A 300 -2.35 12.31 -16.28
N MET A 301 -2.88 11.42 -17.13
CA MET A 301 -2.73 11.56 -18.59
C MET A 301 -3.07 12.97 -19.08
N PRO A 302 -2.19 13.58 -19.92
CA PRO A 302 -2.44 14.90 -20.50
C PRO A 302 -3.73 14.94 -21.29
N GLY A 303 -4.51 16.03 -21.15
CA GLY A 303 -5.78 16.22 -21.87
C GLY A 303 -7.04 15.82 -21.11
N MET A 304 -6.93 15.22 -19.92
CA MET A 304 -8.06 14.98 -19.04
C MET A 304 -8.32 16.17 -18.11
N GLN A 305 -9.59 16.57 -17.98
CA GLN A 305 -10.01 17.53 -16.96
C GLN A 305 -10.09 16.84 -15.60
N GLY A 306 -8.95 16.71 -14.89
CA GLY A 306 -8.85 16.08 -13.58
C GLY A 306 -7.97 14.82 -13.57
N THR A 307 -7.70 14.30 -12.37
CA THR A 307 -6.93 13.06 -12.16
C THR A 307 -7.88 11.88 -12.00
N LEU A 308 -7.54 10.75 -12.61
CA LEU A 308 -8.27 9.50 -12.37
C LEU A 308 -8.01 9.00 -10.94
N PRO A 309 -9.02 8.43 -10.26
CA PRO A 309 -8.82 7.80 -8.95
C PRO A 309 -7.73 6.72 -9.00
N ILE A 310 -6.68 6.85 -8.18
CA ILE A 310 -5.55 5.91 -8.21
C ILE A 310 -6.00 4.48 -7.88
N ASN A 311 -6.98 4.34 -6.98
CA ASN A 311 -7.56 3.04 -6.63
C ASN A 311 -8.23 2.36 -7.84
N ALA A 312 -8.91 3.11 -8.70
CA ALA A 312 -9.52 2.58 -9.92
C ALA A 312 -8.45 2.16 -10.94
N VAL A 313 -7.40 2.96 -11.12
CA VAL A 313 -6.30 2.64 -12.02
C VAL A 313 -5.57 1.37 -11.57
N THR A 314 -5.22 1.26 -10.29
CA THR A 314 -4.56 0.05 -9.76
C THR A 314 -5.46 -1.19 -9.85
N ALA A 315 -6.78 -1.04 -9.69
CA ALA A 315 -7.74 -2.13 -9.86
C ALA A 315 -7.81 -2.62 -11.32
N LEU A 316 -7.84 -1.71 -12.29
CA LEU A 316 -7.86 -2.04 -13.71
C LEU A 316 -6.62 -2.83 -14.15
N PHE A 317 -5.45 -2.50 -13.61
CA PHE A 317 -4.21 -3.23 -13.90
C PHE A 317 -4.07 -4.51 -13.08
N GLY A 318 -4.42 -4.47 -11.81
CA GLY A 318 -4.21 -5.58 -10.89
C GLY A 318 -5.16 -6.75 -11.13
N SER A 319 -6.43 -6.49 -11.44
CA SER A 319 -7.44 -7.55 -11.62
C SER A 319 -7.10 -8.50 -12.76
N PRO A 320 -6.76 -8.05 -14.00
CA PRO A 320 -6.39 -8.96 -15.08
C PRO A 320 -5.14 -9.80 -14.77
N VAL A 321 -4.17 -9.21 -14.06
CA VAL A 321 -2.95 -9.93 -13.67
C VAL A 321 -3.27 -11.08 -12.72
N ILE A 322 -4.16 -10.87 -11.74
CA ILE A 322 -4.59 -11.92 -10.82
C ILE A 322 -5.32 -13.04 -11.57
N VAL A 323 -6.26 -12.67 -12.44
CA VAL A 323 -7.00 -13.64 -13.28
C VAL A 323 -6.02 -14.47 -14.10
N TRP A 324 -5.07 -13.84 -14.78
CA TRP A 324 -4.05 -14.51 -15.57
C TRP A 324 -3.18 -15.47 -14.73
N ILE A 325 -2.78 -15.08 -13.53
CA ILE A 325 -1.99 -15.92 -12.62
C ILE A 325 -2.79 -17.16 -12.21
N ILE A 326 -4.08 -17.01 -11.88
CA ILE A 326 -4.94 -18.14 -11.50
C ILE A 326 -5.06 -19.13 -12.65
N PHE A 327 -5.34 -18.66 -13.86
CA PHE A 327 -5.41 -19.53 -15.03
C PHE A 327 -4.09 -20.26 -15.29
N ARG A 328 -2.98 -19.55 -15.27
CA ARG A 328 -1.65 -20.16 -15.49
C ARG A 328 -1.32 -21.25 -14.47
N ASN A 329 -1.63 -21.06 -13.21
CA ASN A 329 -1.39 -22.06 -12.17
C ASN A 329 -2.36 -23.24 -12.24
N SER A 330 -3.54 -23.06 -12.81
CA SER A 330 -4.52 -24.15 -13.02
C SER A 330 -4.09 -25.13 -14.12
N TYR A 331 -3.31 -24.67 -15.11
CA TYR A 331 -2.78 -25.53 -16.18
C TYR A 331 -1.50 -26.30 -15.79
N LEU A 332 -0.92 -26.05 -14.61
CA LEU A 332 0.31 -26.69 -14.11
C LEU A 332 0.04 -27.78 -13.05
N LYS A 333 -1.23 -28.07 -12.76
CA LYS A 333 -1.70 -29.23 -11.99
C LYS A 333 -2.29 -30.26 -12.90
#